data_8895e0750cb55a989145a3401e915982
#
_entry.id   8895e0750cb55a989145a3401e915982
#
_cell.length_a   1.000
_cell.length_b   1.000
_cell.length_c   1.000
_cell.angle_alpha   90.00
_cell.angle_beta   90.00
_cell.angle_gamma   90.00
#
_symmetry.space_group_name_H-M   'P 1'
#
loop_
_entity.id
_entity.type
_entity.pdbx_description
1 polymer ?
#
loop_
_entity_poly.entity_id
_entity_poly.type
_entity_poly.pdbx_seq_one_letter_code
_entity_poly.pdbx_strand_id
1 'polypeptide(L)'
;MTVGRTQRQGCDNLKTSKQIEGFLDFLREAKTDYNIAVSSEKEANDATQDLLHSLELYENTYHEYARTAKKLAQVRQERRAAKDRREQIQPVVDWLEENGKVVFGLEKLLGDVRKAEKATEGRFYTQRTDVLAEIGKEDMS
;
A
#
# COMPACT_ATOMS: atom_id res chain seq x y z
N MET A 1 -19.10 -6.13 24.68
CA MET A 1 -18.17 -7.25 24.49
C MET A 1 -17.83 -7.43 23.01
N THR A 2 -16.85 -6.65 22.56
CA THR A 2 -16.43 -6.56 21.17
C THR A 2 -15.14 -7.35 20.88
N VAL A 3 -14.65 -8.13 21.84
CA VAL A 3 -13.35 -8.84 21.76
C VAL A 3 -13.36 -9.94 20.69
N GLY A 4 -14.51 -10.55 20.41
CA GLY A 4 -14.61 -11.63 19.41
C GLY A 4 -14.57 -11.20 17.96
N ARG A 5 -14.94 -9.95 17.65
CA ARG A 5 -14.89 -9.42 16.26
C ARG A 5 -13.49 -8.99 15.84
N THR A 6 -12.70 -8.47 16.77
CA THR A 6 -11.34 -8.00 16.51
C THR A 6 -10.39 -9.17 16.18
N GLN A 7 -10.62 -10.34 16.79
CA GLN A 7 -9.80 -11.54 16.53
C GLN A 7 -10.05 -12.15 15.13
N ARG A 8 -11.28 -12.08 14.61
CA ARG A 8 -11.58 -12.60 13.26
C ARG A 8 -10.96 -11.74 12.16
N GLN A 9 -10.99 -10.42 12.32
CA GLN A 9 -10.33 -9.51 11.37
C GLN A 9 -8.80 -9.64 11.40
N GLY A 10 -8.22 -9.90 12.57
CA GLY A 10 -6.80 -10.14 12.71
C GLY A 10 -6.33 -11.44 12.04
N CYS A 11 -7.15 -12.49 12.03
CA CYS A 11 -6.83 -13.75 11.37
C CYS A 11 -6.84 -13.66 9.84
N ASP A 12 -7.77 -12.91 9.27
CA ASP A 12 -7.85 -12.72 7.82
C ASP A 12 -6.69 -11.85 7.30
N ASN A 13 -6.26 -10.86 8.07
CA ASN A 13 -5.10 -10.03 7.73
C ASN A 13 -3.77 -10.77 7.89
N LEU A 14 -3.74 -11.90 8.64
CA LEU A 14 -2.54 -12.71 8.87
C LEU A 14 -2.36 -13.84 7.84
N LYS A 15 -3.31 -14.04 6.91
CA LYS A 15 -3.14 -15.00 5.82
C LYS A 15 -1.87 -14.69 5.03
N THR A 16 -1.01 -15.67 4.85
CA THR A 16 0.28 -15.52 4.16
C THR A 16 0.10 -14.98 2.74
N SER A 17 -0.89 -15.51 2.01
CA SER A 17 -1.20 -15.02 0.65
C SER A 17 -1.61 -13.56 0.64
N LYS A 18 -2.38 -13.11 1.63
CA LYS A 18 -2.83 -11.71 1.73
C LYS A 18 -1.68 -10.74 2.02
N GLN A 19 -0.70 -11.17 2.81
CA GLN A 19 0.49 -10.36 3.08
C GLN A 19 1.35 -10.19 1.82
N ILE A 20 1.56 -11.26 1.06
CA ILE A 20 2.31 -11.23 -0.20
C ILE A 20 1.56 -10.40 -1.24
N GLU A 21 0.25 -10.61 -1.37
CA GLU A 21 -0.62 -9.86 -2.27
C GLU A 21 -0.57 -8.36 -1.98
N GLY A 22 -0.67 -7.97 -0.71
CA GLY A 22 -0.59 -6.58 -0.29
C GLY A 22 0.76 -5.93 -0.63
N PHE A 23 1.85 -6.67 -0.47
CA PHE A 23 3.18 -6.19 -0.84
C PHE A 23 3.33 -6.04 -2.37
N LEU A 24 2.83 -7.01 -3.15
CA LEU A 24 2.82 -6.92 -4.61
C LEU A 24 1.98 -5.74 -5.10
N ASP A 25 0.82 -5.52 -4.51
CA ASP A 25 -0.04 -4.37 -4.84
C ASP A 25 0.69 -3.05 -4.53
N PHE A 26 1.37 -2.98 -3.40
CA PHE A 26 2.22 -1.83 -3.07
C PHE A 26 3.27 -1.58 -4.15
N LEU A 27 3.97 -2.60 -4.60
CA LEU A 27 5.00 -2.47 -5.63
C LEU A 27 4.42 -2.04 -6.98
N ARG A 28 3.27 -2.59 -7.36
CA ARG A 28 2.58 -2.22 -8.61
C ARG A 28 2.08 -0.78 -8.59
N GLU A 29 1.56 -0.34 -7.46
CA GLU A 29 1.05 1.01 -7.28
C GLU A 29 2.15 2.06 -7.14
N ALA A 30 3.35 1.66 -6.75
CA ALA A 30 4.47 2.58 -6.51
C ALA A 30 4.80 3.43 -7.74
N LYS A 31 4.81 2.84 -8.93
CA LYS A 31 5.08 3.56 -10.18
C LYS A 31 3.95 4.52 -10.53
N THR A 32 2.71 4.11 -10.31
CA THR A 32 1.52 4.96 -10.52
C THR A 32 1.54 6.13 -9.56
N ASP A 33 1.81 5.90 -8.28
CA ASP A 33 1.94 6.95 -7.26
C ASP A 33 3.06 7.92 -7.59
N TYR A 34 4.18 7.43 -8.07
CA TYR A 34 5.29 8.24 -8.53
C TYR A 34 4.87 9.15 -9.67
N ASN A 35 4.20 8.63 -10.68
CA ASN A 35 3.74 9.40 -11.84
C ASN A 35 2.71 10.45 -11.43
N ILE A 36 1.81 10.13 -10.50
CA ILE A 36 0.84 11.08 -9.95
C ILE A 36 1.58 12.21 -9.21
N ALA A 37 2.57 11.89 -8.40
CA ALA A 37 3.36 12.88 -7.67
C ALA A 37 4.13 13.82 -8.61
N VAL A 38 4.73 13.29 -9.68
CA VAL A 38 5.42 14.07 -10.72
C VAL A 38 4.45 15.03 -11.41
N SER A 39 3.27 14.54 -11.80
CA SER A 39 2.25 15.35 -12.46
C SER A 39 1.70 16.43 -11.52
N SER A 40 1.45 16.10 -10.27
CA SER A 40 0.95 17.04 -9.27
C SER A 40 1.96 18.14 -8.98
N GLU A 41 3.25 17.81 -8.90
CA GLU A 41 4.33 18.79 -8.72
C GLU A 41 4.39 19.76 -9.91
N LYS A 42 4.28 19.23 -11.12
CA LYS A 42 4.29 20.03 -12.34
C LYS A 42 3.07 20.97 -12.41
N GLU A 43 1.88 20.45 -12.13
CA GLU A 43 0.65 21.25 -12.12
C GLU A 43 0.73 22.36 -11.08
N ALA A 44 1.27 22.08 -9.90
CA ALA A 44 1.47 23.06 -8.85
C ALA A 44 2.50 24.12 -9.25
N ASN A 45 3.58 23.75 -9.94
CA ASN A 45 4.55 24.70 -10.49
C ASN A 45 3.90 25.62 -11.52
N ASP A 46 3.14 25.07 -12.45
CA ASP A 46 2.45 25.82 -13.49
C ASP A 46 1.42 26.80 -12.86
N ALA A 47 0.64 26.34 -11.90
CA ALA A 47 -0.31 27.18 -11.17
C ALA A 47 0.39 28.30 -10.40
N THR A 48 1.56 28.04 -9.81
CA THR A 48 2.37 29.05 -9.14
C THR A 48 2.81 30.12 -10.11
N GLN A 49 3.29 29.74 -11.30
CA GLN A 49 3.69 30.69 -12.35
C GLN A 49 2.52 31.54 -12.82
N ASP A 50 1.36 30.93 -13.04
CA ASP A 50 0.16 31.65 -13.47
C ASP A 50 -0.31 32.67 -12.44
N LEU A 51 -0.28 32.30 -11.16
CA LEU A 51 -0.64 33.20 -10.06
C LEU A 51 0.34 34.37 -9.92
N LEU A 52 1.64 34.11 -10.08
CA LEU A 52 2.66 35.17 -10.04
C LEU A 52 2.52 36.11 -11.24
N HIS A 53 2.26 35.61 -12.44
CA HIS A 53 1.99 36.44 -13.62
C HIS A 53 0.73 37.28 -13.43
N SER A 54 -0.30 36.73 -12.82
CA SER A 54 -1.52 37.48 -12.50
C SER A 54 -1.24 38.66 -11.58
N LEU A 55 -0.37 38.49 -10.59
CA LEU A 55 0.03 39.57 -9.69
C LEU A 55 0.88 40.65 -10.38
N GLU A 56 1.69 40.28 -11.36
CA GLU A 56 2.56 41.20 -12.08
C GLU A 56 1.84 42.01 -13.17
N LEU A 57 0.96 41.32 -13.90
CA LEU A 57 0.41 41.86 -15.14
C LEU A 57 -0.96 42.55 -14.99
N TYR A 58 -1.71 42.25 -13.94
CA TYR A 58 -3.08 42.76 -13.77
C TYR A 58 -3.17 43.65 -12.53
N GLU A 59 -3.88 44.76 -12.68
CA GLU A 59 -4.29 45.56 -11.53
C GLU A 59 -5.43 44.87 -10.81
N ASN A 60 -5.21 44.54 -9.57
CA ASN A 60 -6.15 43.83 -8.71
C ASN A 60 -6.59 44.70 -7.54
N THR A 61 -7.82 44.49 -7.07
CA THR A 61 -8.27 45.07 -5.81
C THR A 61 -7.58 44.42 -4.62
N TYR A 62 -7.64 45.05 -3.47
CA TYR A 62 -7.09 44.50 -2.24
C TYR A 62 -7.63 43.08 -1.95
N HIS A 63 -8.91 42.85 -2.14
CA HIS A 63 -9.56 41.55 -1.95
C HIS A 63 -9.05 40.48 -2.94
N GLU A 64 -8.80 40.89 -4.18
CA GLU A 64 -8.26 39.98 -5.21
C GLU A 64 -6.81 39.60 -4.89
N TYR A 65 -5.99 40.57 -4.45
CA TYR A 65 -4.64 40.27 -3.99
C TYR A 65 -4.62 39.31 -2.80
N ALA A 66 -5.52 39.51 -1.84
CA ALA A 66 -5.61 38.65 -0.65
C ALA A 66 -6.00 37.22 -1.02
N ARG A 67 -6.97 37.05 -1.96
CA ARG A 67 -7.38 35.75 -2.46
C ARG A 67 -6.26 35.05 -3.23
N THR A 68 -5.57 35.77 -4.08
CA THR A 68 -4.44 35.24 -4.86
C THR A 68 -3.30 34.82 -3.96
N ALA A 69 -2.96 35.60 -2.92
CA ALA A 69 -1.93 35.26 -1.96
C ALA A 69 -2.27 33.97 -1.18
N LYS A 70 -3.53 33.83 -0.77
CA LYS A 70 -4.01 32.61 -0.08
C LYS A 70 -3.92 31.38 -1.00
N LYS A 71 -4.34 31.51 -2.24
CA LYS A 71 -4.27 30.45 -3.23
C LYS A 71 -2.84 30.07 -3.56
N LEU A 72 -1.95 31.06 -3.67
CA LEU A 72 -0.52 30.83 -3.89
C LEU A 72 0.09 30.01 -2.74
N ALA A 73 -0.22 30.35 -1.48
CA ALA A 73 0.24 29.63 -0.31
C ALA A 73 -0.23 28.16 -0.34
N GLN A 74 -1.50 27.94 -0.70
CA GLN A 74 -2.07 26.59 -0.83
C GLN A 74 -1.37 25.79 -1.91
N VAL A 75 -1.19 26.35 -3.10
CA VAL A 75 -0.53 25.68 -4.23
C VAL A 75 0.92 25.33 -3.90
N ARG A 76 1.62 26.21 -3.17
CA ARG A 76 2.99 25.93 -2.74
C ARG A 76 3.07 24.79 -1.73
N GLN A 77 2.09 24.66 -0.85
CA GLN A 77 1.98 23.51 0.07
C GLN A 77 1.73 22.21 -0.70
N GLU A 78 0.83 22.24 -1.67
CA GLU A 78 0.56 21.09 -2.55
C GLU A 78 1.80 20.66 -3.33
N ARG A 79 2.57 21.63 -3.83
CA ARG A 79 3.83 21.36 -4.52
C ARG A 79 4.84 20.66 -3.62
N ARG A 80 4.98 21.12 -2.37
CA ARG A 80 5.90 20.49 -1.41
C ARG A 80 5.48 19.07 -1.08
N ALA A 81 4.19 18.85 -0.85
CA ALA A 81 3.65 17.52 -0.57
C ALA A 81 3.92 16.56 -1.74
N ALA A 82 3.67 17.00 -2.97
CA ALA A 82 3.94 16.21 -4.17
C ALA A 82 5.44 15.91 -4.35
N LYS A 83 6.29 16.90 -4.12
CA LYS A 83 7.75 16.73 -4.17
C LYS A 83 8.24 15.72 -3.15
N ASP A 84 7.77 15.84 -1.90
CA ASP A 84 8.15 14.94 -0.82
C ASP A 84 7.69 13.52 -1.13
N ARG A 85 6.47 13.36 -1.63
CA ARG A 85 5.97 12.04 -2.05
C ARG A 85 6.81 11.43 -3.18
N ARG A 86 7.15 12.22 -4.18
CA ARG A 86 8.02 11.78 -5.28
C ARG A 86 9.39 11.32 -4.76
N GLU A 87 10.01 12.11 -3.89
CA GLU A 87 11.31 11.78 -3.32
C GLU A 87 11.28 10.53 -2.45
N GLN A 88 10.20 10.32 -1.70
CA GLN A 88 10.01 9.13 -0.85
C GLN A 88 9.81 7.86 -1.66
N ILE A 89 9.12 7.95 -2.79
CA ILE A 89 8.80 6.77 -3.60
C ILE A 89 9.87 6.46 -4.66
N GLN A 90 10.72 7.42 -4.97
CA GLN A 90 11.79 7.28 -5.96
C GLN A 90 12.68 6.04 -5.72
N PRO A 91 13.15 5.76 -4.50
CA PRO A 91 13.96 4.57 -4.24
C PRO A 91 13.23 3.26 -4.58
N VAL A 92 11.92 3.21 -4.34
CA VAL A 92 11.10 2.01 -4.65
C VAL A 92 11.02 1.82 -6.17
N VAL A 93 10.78 2.88 -6.91
CA VAL A 93 10.71 2.84 -8.39
C VAL A 93 12.05 2.43 -8.97
N ASP A 94 13.14 3.00 -8.49
CA ASP A 94 14.48 2.66 -8.94
C ASP A 94 14.81 1.19 -8.68
N TRP A 95 14.46 0.70 -7.49
CA TRP A 95 14.65 -0.70 -7.12
C TRP A 95 13.86 -1.63 -8.04
N LEU A 96 12.61 -1.28 -8.36
CA LEU A 96 11.75 -2.07 -9.27
C LEU A 96 12.32 -2.15 -10.67
N GLU A 97 12.88 -1.07 -11.19
CA GLU A 97 13.53 -1.06 -12.51
C GLU A 97 14.75 -1.98 -12.57
N GLU A 98 15.53 -2.01 -11.48
CA GLU A 98 16.71 -2.87 -11.38
C GLU A 98 16.36 -4.34 -11.08
N ASN A 99 15.24 -4.60 -10.42
CA ASN A 99 14.84 -5.91 -9.89
C ASN A 99 13.51 -6.42 -10.45
N GLY A 100 13.23 -6.20 -11.73
CA GLY A 100 11.97 -6.63 -12.35
C GLY A 100 11.70 -8.13 -12.20
N LYS A 101 12.73 -8.96 -12.18
CA LYS A 101 12.60 -10.42 -11.99
C LYS A 101 12.10 -10.79 -10.61
N VAL A 102 12.34 -9.97 -9.59
CA VAL A 102 11.87 -10.23 -8.22
C VAL A 102 10.35 -10.19 -8.16
N VAL A 103 9.71 -9.30 -8.90
CA VAL A 103 8.25 -9.21 -8.98
C VAL A 103 7.65 -10.52 -9.53
N PHE A 104 8.21 -11.07 -10.58
CA PHE A 104 7.80 -12.37 -11.13
C PHE A 104 7.99 -13.49 -10.12
N GLY A 105 9.11 -13.49 -9.40
CA GLY A 105 9.38 -14.43 -8.33
C GLY A 105 8.35 -14.37 -7.20
N LEU A 106 7.95 -13.17 -6.82
CA LEU A 106 6.91 -12.96 -5.80
C LEU A 106 5.53 -13.39 -6.27
N GLU A 107 5.19 -13.16 -7.54
CA GLU A 107 3.93 -13.63 -8.14
C GLU A 107 3.86 -15.16 -8.14
N LYS A 108 4.97 -15.81 -8.50
CA LYS A 108 5.08 -17.27 -8.45
C LYS A 108 4.94 -17.80 -7.01
N LEU A 109 5.62 -17.15 -6.07
CA LEU A 109 5.51 -17.48 -4.64
C LEU A 109 4.07 -17.35 -4.16
N LEU A 110 3.38 -16.28 -4.55
CA LEU A 110 1.97 -16.08 -4.20
C LEU A 110 1.10 -17.24 -4.72
N GLY A 111 1.32 -17.68 -5.96
CA GLY A 111 0.65 -18.84 -6.53
C GLY A 111 0.88 -20.11 -5.74
N ASP A 112 2.13 -20.36 -5.34
CA ASP A 112 2.51 -21.52 -4.54
C ASP A 112 1.89 -21.50 -3.14
N VAL A 113 1.87 -20.33 -2.50
CA VAL A 113 1.22 -20.14 -1.19
C VAL A 113 -0.29 -20.36 -1.27
N ARG A 114 -0.95 -19.84 -2.30
CA ARG A 114 -2.39 -20.07 -2.53
C ARG A 114 -2.71 -21.56 -2.72
N LYS A 115 -1.87 -22.30 -3.43
CA LYS A 115 -2.02 -23.74 -3.58
C LYS A 115 -1.87 -24.45 -2.24
N ALA A 116 -0.89 -24.07 -1.43
CA ALA A 116 -0.67 -24.65 -0.11
C ALA A 116 -1.85 -24.35 0.82
N GLU A 117 -2.36 -23.12 0.82
CA GLU A 117 -3.53 -22.75 1.62
C GLU A 117 -4.77 -23.55 1.21
N LYS A 118 -5.00 -23.71 -0.09
CA LYS A 118 -6.12 -24.48 -0.62
C LYS A 118 -6.00 -25.96 -0.25
N ALA A 119 -4.79 -26.53 -0.29
CA ALA A 119 -4.54 -27.91 0.08
C ALA A 119 -4.78 -28.17 1.57
N THR A 120 -4.58 -27.18 2.43
CA THR A 120 -4.78 -27.30 3.89
C THR A 120 -6.17 -26.91 4.35
N GLU A 121 -6.92 -26.16 3.56
CA GLU A 121 -8.23 -25.61 3.91
C GLU A 121 -9.27 -26.66 4.25
N GLY A 122 -9.22 -27.80 3.61
CA GLY A 122 -10.16 -28.92 3.84
C GLY A 122 -9.67 -30.01 4.77
N ARG A 123 -8.52 -29.80 5.44
CA ARG A 123 -7.98 -30.84 6.31
C ARG A 123 -8.74 -30.95 7.61
N PHE A 124 -9.29 -32.14 7.84
CA PHE A 124 -9.87 -32.52 9.12
C PHE A 124 -8.86 -33.36 9.87
N TYR A 125 -8.48 -32.91 11.06
CA TYR A 125 -7.63 -33.69 11.95
C TYR A 125 -8.51 -34.71 12.68
N THR A 126 -8.49 -35.95 12.22
CA THR A 126 -9.09 -37.04 12.97
C THR A 126 -8.11 -37.50 14.04
N GLN A 127 -8.59 -37.65 15.29
CA GLN A 127 -7.79 -38.21 16.36
C GLN A 127 -7.38 -39.63 15.99
N ARG A 128 -6.12 -39.97 16.25
CA ARG A 128 -5.65 -41.35 16.11
C ARG A 128 -6.26 -42.18 17.24
N THR A 129 -7.41 -42.78 16.95
CA THR A 129 -8.11 -43.63 17.91
C THR A 129 -7.29 -44.89 18.31
N ASP A 130 -6.45 -45.38 17.42
CA ASP A 130 -5.60 -46.55 17.64
C ASP A 130 -4.57 -46.30 18.74
N VAL A 131 -3.92 -45.15 18.75
CA VAL A 131 -2.92 -44.78 19.77
C VAL A 131 -3.58 -44.55 21.12
N LEU A 132 -4.77 -43.94 21.16
CA LEU A 132 -5.54 -43.72 22.36
C LEU A 132 -6.06 -45.03 22.97
N ALA A 133 -6.45 -45.98 22.12
CA ALA A 133 -6.85 -47.33 22.56
C ALA A 133 -5.70 -48.12 23.21
N GLU A 134 -4.48 -48.01 22.67
CA GLU A 134 -3.28 -48.64 23.22
C GLU A 134 -2.89 -48.02 24.56
N ILE A 135 -2.94 -46.70 24.68
CA ILE A 135 -2.64 -45.98 25.94
C ILE A 135 -3.67 -46.38 27.02
N GLY A 136 -4.94 -46.48 26.67
CA GLY A 136 -6.00 -46.92 27.57
C GLY A 136 -5.85 -48.34 28.06
N LYS A 137 -5.30 -49.24 27.26
CA LYS A 137 -5.02 -50.62 27.62
C LYS A 137 -3.83 -50.77 28.57
N GLU A 138 -2.81 -49.95 28.41
CA GLU A 138 -1.64 -49.90 29.30
C GLU A 138 -2.00 -49.41 30.70
N ASP A 139 -2.89 -48.42 30.82
CA ASP A 139 -3.36 -47.91 32.11
C ASP A 139 -4.28 -48.87 32.87
N MET A 140 -4.86 -49.86 32.23
CA MET A 140 -5.72 -50.86 32.86
C MET A 140 -5.00 -52.13 33.34
N SER A 141 -3.75 -52.29 32.99
CA SER A 141 -2.93 -53.41 33.43
C SER A 141 -2.00 -53.03 34.57
#